data_9f369a96f8d5b2443fdd989890319e84
#
_entry.id   9f369a96f8d5b2443fdd989890319e84
#
_cell.length_a   1.000
_cell.length_b   1.000
_cell.length_c   1.000
_cell.angle_alpha   90.00
_cell.angle_beta   90.00
_cell.angle_gamma   90.00
#
_symmetry.space_group_name_H-M   'P 1'
#
loop_
_entity.id
_entity.type
_entity.pdbx_description
1 polymer ?
#
loop_
_entity_poly.entity_id
_entity_poly.type
_entity_poly.pdbx_seq_one_letter_code
_entity_poly.pdbx_strand_id
1 'polypeptide(L)'
;LGPGPQSQPAIVRVSRDAAGGPATLKAPVAGATRVVNLPDPVVGDTLTVVTALGPPKGVPSRRDFVDAAMLPSIQGLAIESMVEDLTVQRDGEIVRISRGPGLTLSPAWATRERDEAELGAPQPAVMPAIVPPEWAKTGEGGFLRRYESLFATAAAEGGNKDREAPVAARMALARFMVGSELAFEAIGVLNALAREHPEMLDDPEFRGLRGVARTLARRYAEADTDFSSPALADDPSSALWRSYLATQLAQYAEARALFVKGVEAYGLMSPLWKSRFARADAQAALATGDLVGAEARIRMALEEKVDPEEQLRARLIQARIIEFQGHKDRALKVYNAIATAPVESLSAPDVLRATQIRLELGQIKPVQAAEVFDNLRYRWRGDATELESIRALGQLYLAQGRYREALEALRSAGVRLPDLPEALQLQADLNAAFRALFLDGHADGLEPTQALALFFDFKELAPLGADGDLMVRRIVK
;
A
#
# COMPACT_ATOMS: atom_id res chain seq x y z
N LEU A 1 -4.25 -23.75 -13.21
CA LEU A 1 -2.85 -23.58 -13.59
C LEU A 1 -2.74 -23.82 -15.09
N GLY A 2 -2.79 -22.76 -15.91
CA GLY A 2 -2.53 -22.82 -17.35
C GLY A 2 -1.03 -22.74 -17.62
N PRO A 3 -0.54 -23.28 -18.75
CA PRO A 3 0.84 -23.13 -19.14
C PRO A 3 1.08 -21.70 -19.63
N GLY A 4 1.43 -20.81 -18.70
CA GLY A 4 2.04 -19.52 -19.06
C GLY A 4 3.49 -19.73 -19.51
N PRO A 5 4.10 -18.78 -20.24
CA PRO A 5 5.51 -18.87 -20.61
C PRO A 5 6.33 -19.03 -19.32
N GLN A 6 7.11 -20.09 -19.23
CA GLN A 6 8.03 -20.34 -18.11
C GLN A 6 9.14 -19.29 -18.19
N SER A 7 8.96 -18.16 -17.51
CA SER A 7 10.06 -17.24 -17.29
C SER A 7 11.09 -17.95 -16.41
N GLN A 8 12.34 -17.98 -16.84
CA GLN A 8 13.42 -18.50 -16.00
C GLN A 8 13.46 -17.69 -14.71
N PRO A 9 13.62 -18.33 -13.54
CA PRO A 9 13.68 -17.62 -12.27
C PRO A 9 14.86 -16.66 -12.27
N ALA A 10 14.66 -15.44 -11.77
CA ALA A 10 15.74 -14.50 -11.57
C ALA A 10 16.76 -15.08 -10.59
N ILE A 11 18.05 -14.93 -10.89
CA ILE A 11 19.12 -15.48 -10.08
C ILE A 11 19.34 -14.61 -8.85
N VAL A 12 19.20 -15.20 -7.66
CA VAL A 12 19.59 -14.55 -6.40
C VAL A 12 21.11 -14.56 -6.27
N ARG A 13 21.71 -13.40 -6.25
CA ARG A 13 23.15 -13.22 -6.04
C ARG A 13 23.43 -13.15 -4.55
N VAL A 14 24.43 -13.90 -4.10
CA VAL A 14 24.87 -13.90 -2.71
C VAL A 14 26.21 -13.22 -2.64
N SER A 15 26.34 -12.20 -1.80
CA SER A 15 27.55 -11.43 -1.60
C SER A 15 28.02 -11.43 -0.14
N ARG A 16 29.32 -11.16 0.07
CA ARG A 16 29.88 -10.97 1.40
C ARG A 16 29.62 -9.54 1.89
N ASP A 17 29.35 -9.37 3.19
CA ASP A 17 29.30 -8.04 3.78
C ASP A 17 30.74 -7.48 3.92
N ALA A 18 31.02 -6.37 3.22
CA ALA A 18 32.34 -5.78 3.13
C ALA A 18 32.72 -4.86 4.32
N ALA A 19 31.85 -4.75 5.34
CA ALA A 19 31.99 -3.77 6.42
C ALA A 19 32.90 -4.18 7.57
N GLY A 20 34.09 -4.74 7.31
CA GLY A 20 35.19 -4.89 8.31
C GLY A 20 34.89 -5.74 9.57
N GLY A 21 33.71 -6.31 9.70
CA GLY A 21 33.25 -7.15 10.80
C GLY A 21 33.40 -8.66 10.52
N PRO A 22 32.79 -9.51 11.35
CA PRO A 22 32.70 -10.95 11.10
C PRO A 22 32.12 -11.23 9.71
N ALA A 23 32.68 -12.20 8.98
CA ALA A 23 32.21 -12.52 7.64
C ALA A 23 30.74 -12.97 7.65
N THR A 24 29.92 -12.30 6.86
CA THR A 24 28.49 -12.63 6.69
C THR A 24 28.16 -12.69 5.20
N LEU A 25 27.16 -13.50 4.82
CA LEU A 25 26.62 -13.50 3.46
C LEU A 25 25.32 -12.67 3.42
N LYS A 26 25.16 -11.92 2.36
CA LYS A 26 23.93 -11.18 2.03
C LYS A 26 23.37 -11.69 0.73
N ALA A 27 22.08 -12.00 0.72
CA ALA A 27 21.34 -12.39 -0.46
C ALA A 27 20.14 -11.43 -0.63
N PRO A 28 20.14 -10.53 -1.63
CA PRO A 28 18.96 -9.73 -1.93
C PRO A 28 17.89 -10.62 -2.54
N VAL A 29 16.80 -10.83 -1.80
CA VAL A 29 15.64 -11.62 -2.21
C VAL A 29 14.44 -10.69 -2.20
N ALA A 30 14.20 -10.04 -3.33
CA ALA A 30 13.07 -9.13 -3.48
C ALA A 30 11.75 -9.87 -3.15
N GLY A 31 10.93 -9.27 -2.28
CA GLY A 31 9.69 -9.90 -1.79
C GLY A 31 9.89 -11.05 -0.81
N ALA A 32 11.03 -11.16 -0.15
CA ALA A 32 11.21 -12.11 0.95
C ALA A 32 10.14 -11.89 2.03
N THR A 33 9.49 -12.97 2.50
CA THR A 33 8.38 -12.87 3.45
C THR A 33 8.67 -13.51 4.80
N ARG A 34 9.09 -14.75 4.83
CA ARG A 34 9.33 -15.49 6.09
C ARG A 34 10.61 -16.31 6.02
N VAL A 35 11.25 -16.49 7.17
CA VAL A 35 12.29 -17.48 7.39
C VAL A 35 11.66 -18.62 8.20
N VAL A 36 11.72 -19.83 7.69
CA VAL A 36 11.11 -21.02 8.28
C VAL A 36 12.17 -22.09 8.41
N ASN A 37 12.35 -22.64 9.61
CA ASN A 37 13.23 -23.78 9.85
C ASN A 37 12.43 -25.06 9.78
N LEU A 38 12.84 -25.97 8.91
CA LEU A 38 12.23 -27.26 8.69
C LEU A 38 13.22 -28.33 9.14
N PRO A 39 12.95 -29.06 10.24
CA PRO A 39 13.79 -30.20 10.62
C PRO A 39 13.57 -31.35 9.63
N ASP A 40 14.64 -31.93 9.13
CA ASP A 40 14.58 -33.17 8.36
C ASP A 40 14.46 -34.35 9.32
N PRO A 41 13.32 -35.08 9.32
CA PRO A 41 13.11 -36.17 10.25
C PRO A 41 13.96 -37.44 9.94
N VAL A 42 14.59 -37.51 8.75
CA VAL A 42 15.36 -38.66 8.32
C VAL A 42 16.85 -38.53 8.69
N VAL A 43 17.40 -37.32 8.51
CA VAL A 43 18.84 -37.06 8.69
C VAL A 43 19.12 -36.27 9.96
N GLY A 44 18.12 -35.59 10.51
CA GLY A 44 18.25 -34.78 11.72
C GLY A 44 18.76 -33.35 11.45
N ASP A 45 19.01 -33.00 10.21
CA ASP A 45 19.49 -31.69 9.83
C ASP A 45 18.34 -30.66 9.77
N THR A 46 18.68 -29.38 9.82
CA THR A 46 17.70 -28.30 9.71
C THR A 46 17.88 -27.56 8.40
N LEU A 47 16.84 -27.60 7.59
CA LEU A 47 16.74 -26.77 6.37
C LEU A 47 16.09 -25.44 6.69
N THR A 48 16.79 -24.34 6.48
CA THR A 48 16.22 -23.00 6.60
C THR A 48 15.70 -22.51 5.24
N VAL A 49 14.40 -22.27 5.15
CA VAL A 49 13.73 -21.81 3.94
C VAL A 49 13.32 -20.36 4.09
N VAL A 50 13.72 -19.52 3.13
CA VAL A 50 13.23 -18.14 3.00
C VAL A 50 12.21 -18.08 1.89
N THR A 51 10.96 -17.83 2.23
CA THR A 51 9.87 -17.68 1.28
C THR A 51 9.88 -16.28 0.65
N ALA A 52 9.49 -16.17 -0.62
CA ALA A 52 9.43 -14.90 -1.34
C ALA A 52 8.18 -14.81 -2.20
N LEU A 53 7.70 -13.57 -2.44
CA LEU A 53 6.61 -13.28 -3.39
C LEU A 53 7.12 -13.40 -4.84
N GLY A 54 6.19 -13.65 -5.79
CA GLY A 54 6.51 -13.61 -7.22
C GLY A 54 7.05 -12.24 -7.69
N PRO A 55 7.69 -12.17 -8.84
CA PRO A 55 7.99 -13.23 -9.80
C PRO A 55 9.02 -14.25 -9.30
N PRO A 56 9.16 -15.43 -9.97
CA PRO A 56 10.11 -16.47 -9.56
C PRO A 56 11.54 -15.95 -9.48
N LYS A 57 12.21 -16.22 -8.35
CA LYS A 57 13.61 -15.90 -8.10
C LYS A 57 14.21 -16.88 -7.11
N GLY A 58 15.39 -17.36 -7.42
CA GLY A 58 16.01 -18.38 -6.60
C GLY A 58 17.46 -18.63 -6.98
N VAL A 59 17.99 -19.73 -6.48
CA VAL A 59 19.36 -20.17 -6.74
C VAL A 59 19.32 -21.28 -7.77
N PRO A 60 19.93 -21.12 -8.97
CA PRO A 60 19.80 -22.10 -10.06
C PRO A 60 20.58 -23.39 -9.82
N SER A 61 21.60 -23.36 -8.98
CA SER A 61 22.46 -24.52 -8.68
C SER A 61 22.91 -24.50 -7.23
N ARG A 62 23.23 -25.69 -6.70
CA ARG A 62 23.80 -25.82 -5.35
C ARG A 62 25.11 -25.00 -5.25
N ARG A 63 25.24 -24.24 -4.15
CA ARG A 63 26.44 -23.49 -3.80
C ARG A 63 26.88 -23.88 -2.42
N ASP A 64 28.03 -24.54 -2.33
CA ASP A 64 28.59 -25.01 -1.06
C ASP A 64 29.56 -23.97 -0.52
N PHE A 65 29.34 -23.59 0.74
CA PHE A 65 30.25 -22.83 1.59
C PHE A 65 30.73 -23.77 2.72
N VAL A 66 31.73 -23.36 3.48
CA VAL A 66 32.26 -24.19 4.54
C VAL A 66 31.20 -24.42 5.64
N ASP A 67 30.45 -23.36 6.00
CA ASP A 67 29.50 -23.39 7.12
C ASP A 67 28.04 -23.59 6.69
N ALA A 68 27.72 -23.52 5.39
CA ALA A 68 26.37 -23.64 4.88
C ALA A 68 26.37 -24.08 3.40
N ALA A 69 25.27 -24.67 2.94
CA ALA A 69 25.03 -24.90 1.52
C ALA A 69 23.72 -24.21 1.09
N MET A 70 23.74 -23.51 -0.03
CA MET A 70 22.53 -23.04 -0.70
C MET A 70 22.04 -24.07 -1.69
N LEU A 71 20.81 -24.54 -1.50
CA LEU A 71 20.20 -25.51 -2.38
C LEU A 71 19.54 -24.83 -3.57
N PRO A 72 19.42 -25.55 -4.72
CA PRO A 72 18.69 -25.06 -5.85
C PRO A 72 17.24 -24.72 -5.48
N SER A 73 16.77 -23.54 -5.88
CA SER A 73 15.42 -23.09 -5.59
C SER A 73 14.85 -22.31 -6.77
N ILE A 74 13.55 -22.49 -7.04
CA ILE A 74 12.82 -21.72 -8.07
C ILE A 74 12.27 -20.43 -7.46
N GLN A 75 11.94 -20.45 -6.17
CA GLN A 75 11.34 -19.34 -5.45
C GLN A 75 11.93 -19.22 -4.04
N GLY A 76 12.53 -18.05 -3.72
CA GLY A 76 13.17 -17.83 -2.43
C GLY A 76 14.52 -18.53 -2.27
N LEU A 77 14.90 -18.84 -1.04
CA LEU A 77 16.15 -19.52 -0.71
C LEU A 77 15.89 -20.77 0.14
N ALA A 78 16.70 -21.80 -0.10
CA ALA A 78 16.79 -22.97 0.77
C ALA A 78 18.25 -23.12 1.21
N ILE A 79 18.51 -23.11 2.51
CA ILE A 79 19.83 -23.08 3.12
C ILE A 79 19.94 -24.27 4.05
N GLU A 80 20.89 -25.14 3.76
CA GLU A 80 21.29 -26.25 4.60
C GLU A 80 22.42 -25.80 5.54
N SER A 81 22.25 -25.95 6.83
CA SER A 81 23.26 -25.56 7.82
C SER A 81 24.27 -26.68 7.98
N MET A 82 25.57 -26.37 7.87
CA MET A 82 26.68 -27.29 8.17
C MET A 82 27.24 -27.10 9.58
N VAL A 83 26.68 -26.11 10.33
CA VAL A 83 27.11 -25.77 11.70
C VAL A 83 25.88 -25.43 12.55
N GLU A 84 25.95 -25.72 13.86
CA GLU A 84 24.81 -25.59 14.77
C GLU A 84 24.44 -24.11 15.05
N ASP A 85 25.38 -23.18 14.95
CA ASP A 85 25.23 -21.76 15.30
C ASP A 85 24.98 -20.84 14.09
N LEU A 86 24.58 -21.43 12.93
CA LEU A 86 24.20 -20.64 11.76
C LEU A 86 22.90 -19.89 12.02
N THR A 87 22.91 -18.60 11.73
CA THR A 87 21.75 -17.72 11.86
C THR A 87 21.36 -17.14 10.52
N VAL A 88 20.12 -17.35 10.12
CA VAL A 88 19.54 -16.76 8.92
C VAL A 88 18.48 -15.74 9.33
N GLN A 89 18.70 -14.50 9.00
CA GLN A 89 17.80 -13.40 9.35
C GLN A 89 17.39 -12.66 8.10
N ARG A 90 16.17 -12.14 8.09
CA ARG A 90 15.66 -11.28 7.06
C ARG A 90 15.64 -9.82 7.55
N ASP A 91 16.27 -8.94 6.78
CA ASP A 91 16.22 -7.49 6.97
C ASP A 91 15.63 -6.87 5.70
N GLY A 92 14.31 -6.71 5.71
CA GLY A 92 13.55 -6.33 4.52
C GLY A 92 13.65 -7.38 3.40
N GLU A 93 14.28 -7.02 2.31
CA GLU A 93 14.52 -7.90 1.15
C GLU A 93 15.93 -8.50 1.15
N ILE A 94 16.73 -8.18 2.15
CA ILE A 94 18.07 -8.74 2.28
C ILE A 94 17.99 -9.90 3.28
N VAL A 95 18.37 -11.07 2.83
CA VAL A 95 18.57 -12.22 3.69
C VAL A 95 20.04 -12.21 4.12
N ARG A 96 20.26 -12.16 5.42
CA ARG A 96 21.60 -12.19 6.00
C ARG A 96 21.84 -13.57 6.62
N ILE A 97 22.94 -14.21 6.22
CA ILE A 97 23.40 -15.46 6.77
C ILE A 97 24.68 -15.15 7.56
N SER A 98 24.67 -15.45 8.84
CA SER A 98 25.74 -15.09 9.77
C SER A 98 26.00 -16.19 10.79
N ARG A 99 27.16 -16.09 11.44
CA ARG A 99 27.58 -16.92 12.55
C ARG A 99 28.30 -16.07 13.58
N GLY A 100 28.19 -16.37 14.86
CA GLY A 100 28.80 -15.59 15.93
C GLY A 100 30.28 -15.24 15.69
N PRO A 101 31.18 -16.19 15.40
CA PRO A 101 32.59 -15.93 15.10
C PRO A 101 32.83 -15.43 13.67
N GLY A 102 31.81 -15.35 12.83
CA GLY A 102 31.89 -15.07 11.39
C GLY A 102 31.91 -16.37 10.57
N LEU A 103 31.39 -16.25 9.31
CA LEU A 103 31.39 -17.40 8.38
C LEU A 103 32.79 -17.68 7.83
N THR A 104 33.08 -18.95 7.68
CA THR A 104 34.30 -19.42 7.01
C THR A 104 34.05 -19.43 5.51
N LEU A 105 34.69 -18.53 4.78
CA LEU A 105 34.56 -18.38 3.32
C LEU A 105 35.87 -18.80 2.65
N SER A 106 35.81 -19.52 1.53
CA SER A 106 37.01 -19.92 0.79
C SER A 106 37.65 -18.75 0.05
N PRO A 107 38.98 -18.72 -0.11
CA PRO A 107 39.69 -17.67 -0.86
C PRO A 107 39.24 -17.54 -2.33
N ALA A 108 38.90 -18.64 -2.99
CA ALA A 108 38.41 -18.68 -4.36
C ALA A 108 37.07 -17.93 -4.54
N TRP A 109 36.28 -17.86 -3.47
CA TRP A 109 35.02 -17.12 -3.49
C TRP A 109 35.25 -15.61 -3.42
N ALA A 110 36.21 -15.15 -2.63
CA ALA A 110 36.56 -13.75 -2.50
C ALA A 110 37.12 -13.13 -3.81
N THR A 111 37.71 -13.96 -4.67
CA THR A 111 38.21 -13.53 -5.99
C THR A 111 37.06 -13.35 -6.97
N ARG A 112 36.09 -14.27 -7.00
CA ARG A 112 34.87 -14.14 -7.82
C ARG A 112 34.04 -12.92 -7.47
N GLU A 113 33.93 -12.58 -6.19
CA GLU A 113 33.18 -11.42 -5.73
C GLU A 113 33.80 -10.09 -6.19
N ARG A 114 35.13 -10.00 -6.30
CA ARG A 114 35.82 -8.83 -6.89
C ARG A 114 35.53 -8.69 -8.37
N ASP A 115 35.58 -9.78 -9.11
CA ASP A 115 35.31 -9.79 -10.55
C ASP A 115 33.85 -9.40 -10.85
N GLU A 116 32.90 -9.79 -9.99
CA GLU A 116 31.49 -9.39 -10.11
C GLU A 116 31.23 -7.93 -9.67
N ALA A 117 32.00 -7.39 -8.70
CA ALA A 117 31.90 -5.99 -8.27
C ALA A 117 32.48 -5.01 -9.30
N GLU A 118 33.49 -5.43 -10.07
CA GLU A 118 34.08 -4.64 -11.16
C GLU A 118 33.17 -4.56 -12.39
N LEU A 119 32.19 -5.48 -12.53
CA LEU A 119 31.21 -5.48 -13.63
C LEU A 119 30.10 -4.43 -13.48
N GLY A 120 30.09 -3.65 -12.41
CA GLY A 120 29.11 -2.58 -12.14
C GLY A 120 27.74 -3.08 -11.68
N ALA A 121 26.96 -2.20 -11.06
CA ALA A 121 25.57 -2.49 -10.74
C ALA A 121 24.81 -2.86 -12.02
N PRO A 122 24.03 -3.97 -12.05
CA PRO A 122 23.31 -4.34 -13.24
C PRO A 122 22.39 -3.19 -13.65
N GLN A 123 22.60 -2.67 -14.85
CA GLN A 123 21.60 -1.80 -15.47
C GLN A 123 20.32 -2.62 -15.64
N PRO A 124 19.13 -2.04 -15.42
CA PRO A 124 17.89 -2.73 -15.67
C PRO A 124 17.89 -3.31 -17.08
N ALA A 125 17.50 -4.56 -17.22
CA ALA A 125 17.50 -5.28 -18.49
C ALA A 125 16.62 -4.57 -19.55
N VAL A 126 15.68 -3.76 -19.09
CA VAL A 126 14.80 -2.91 -19.89
C VAL A 126 14.85 -1.50 -19.30
N MET A 127 15.09 -0.48 -20.16
CA MET A 127 15.02 0.90 -19.73
C MET A 127 13.55 1.23 -19.38
N PRO A 128 13.28 1.73 -18.17
CA PRO A 128 11.91 2.04 -17.76
C PRO A 128 11.31 3.14 -18.65
N ALA A 129 10.06 2.92 -19.09
CA ALA A 129 9.32 3.88 -19.91
C ALA A 129 8.80 5.09 -19.12
N ILE A 130 8.61 4.93 -17.79
CA ILE A 130 8.01 5.95 -16.93
C ILE A 130 9.03 6.40 -15.88
N VAL A 131 9.88 7.33 -16.25
CA VAL A 131 10.91 7.90 -15.35
C VAL A 131 10.76 9.41 -15.28
N PRO A 132 10.11 9.96 -14.23
CA PRO A 132 9.72 11.36 -14.14
C PRO A 132 10.73 12.34 -13.50
N PRO A 133 12.06 12.12 -13.42
CA PRO A 133 12.93 12.98 -12.62
C PRO A 133 12.96 14.44 -13.05
N GLU A 134 12.57 14.72 -14.29
CA GLU A 134 12.65 16.05 -14.91
C GLU A 134 11.28 16.70 -15.17
N TRP A 135 10.19 15.97 -14.94
CA TRP A 135 8.86 16.40 -15.40
C TRP A 135 8.39 17.71 -14.76
N ALA A 136 8.68 17.94 -13.48
CA ALA A 136 8.26 19.15 -12.76
C ALA A 136 9.27 20.32 -12.85
N LYS A 137 10.37 20.19 -13.60
CA LYS A 137 11.37 21.26 -13.68
C LYS A 137 10.82 22.51 -14.37
N THR A 138 10.86 23.63 -13.66
CA THR A 138 10.31 24.92 -14.11
C THR A 138 11.36 25.80 -14.80
N GLY A 139 12.66 25.60 -14.53
CA GLY A 139 13.74 26.48 -15.00
C GLY A 139 13.76 27.85 -14.28
N GLU A 140 14.61 28.76 -14.72
CA GLU A 140 14.83 30.08 -14.08
C GLU A 140 13.61 31.00 -14.11
N GLY A 141 12.67 30.79 -15.04
CA GLY A 141 11.46 31.60 -15.16
C GLY A 141 10.29 31.20 -14.26
N GLY A 142 10.44 30.10 -13.50
CA GLY A 142 9.38 29.57 -12.65
C GLY A 142 8.25 28.88 -13.43
N PHE A 143 7.24 28.42 -12.67
CA PHE A 143 6.14 27.59 -13.20
C PHE A 143 5.38 28.26 -14.36
N LEU A 144 4.88 29.49 -14.18
CA LEU A 144 4.04 30.15 -15.18
C LEU A 144 4.74 30.32 -16.51
N ARG A 145 5.97 30.82 -16.49
CA ARG A 145 6.74 31.02 -17.74
C ARG A 145 6.99 29.69 -18.45
N ARG A 146 7.32 28.63 -17.71
CA ARG A 146 7.51 27.30 -18.29
C ARG A 146 6.21 26.76 -18.89
N TYR A 147 5.12 26.88 -18.15
CA TYR A 147 3.80 26.47 -18.61
C TYR A 147 3.38 27.20 -19.89
N GLU A 148 3.45 28.54 -19.91
CA GLU A 148 3.10 29.36 -21.08
C GLU A 148 3.94 29.01 -22.30
N SER A 149 5.26 28.82 -22.12
CA SER A 149 6.15 28.43 -23.20
C SER A 149 5.80 27.06 -23.79
N LEU A 150 5.56 26.06 -22.94
CA LEU A 150 5.17 24.72 -23.38
C LEU A 150 3.79 24.73 -24.02
N PHE A 151 2.86 25.49 -23.46
CA PHE A 151 1.50 25.62 -24.00
C PHE A 151 1.51 26.27 -25.39
N ALA A 152 2.27 27.33 -25.58
CA ALA A 152 2.39 28.01 -26.88
C ALA A 152 2.97 27.07 -27.96
N THR A 153 4.05 26.32 -27.62
CA THR A 153 4.63 25.37 -28.58
C THR A 153 3.72 24.18 -28.87
N ALA A 154 3.01 23.66 -27.87
CA ALA A 154 2.04 22.59 -28.06
C ALA A 154 0.81 23.06 -28.88
N ALA A 155 0.35 24.30 -28.67
CA ALA A 155 -0.74 24.87 -29.45
C ALA A 155 -0.37 25.08 -30.93
N ALA A 156 0.87 25.52 -31.19
CA ALA A 156 1.39 25.65 -32.55
C ALA A 156 1.52 24.28 -33.24
N GLU A 157 1.98 23.27 -32.54
CA GLU A 157 2.04 21.88 -33.03
C GLU A 157 0.65 21.33 -33.33
N GLY A 158 -0.31 21.47 -32.40
CA GLY A 158 -1.69 20.99 -32.55
C GLY A 158 -2.50 21.72 -33.62
N GLY A 159 -2.06 22.88 -34.07
CA GLY A 159 -2.64 23.61 -35.23
C GLY A 159 -2.25 23.00 -36.58
N ASN A 160 -1.23 22.13 -36.61
CA ASN A 160 -0.83 21.43 -37.83
C ASN A 160 -1.78 20.24 -38.08
N LYS A 161 -2.43 20.19 -39.24
CA LYS A 161 -3.38 19.13 -39.60
C LYS A 161 -2.71 17.90 -40.27
N ASP A 162 -1.41 17.97 -40.48
CA ASP A 162 -0.65 16.86 -41.02
C ASP A 162 -0.56 15.73 -39.98
N ARG A 163 -0.97 14.51 -40.38
CA ARG A 163 -0.89 13.32 -39.52
C ARG A 163 0.54 12.89 -39.20
N GLU A 164 1.50 13.27 -40.04
CA GLU A 164 2.92 12.99 -39.81
C GLU A 164 3.60 14.10 -38.98
N ALA A 165 2.83 15.12 -38.56
CA ALA A 165 3.38 16.19 -37.74
C ALA A 165 3.92 15.66 -36.40
N PRO A 166 5.05 16.21 -35.90
CA PRO A 166 5.60 15.81 -34.64
C PRO A 166 4.63 16.07 -33.49
N VAL A 167 4.63 15.17 -32.51
CA VAL A 167 3.79 15.25 -31.27
C VAL A 167 4.62 15.64 -30.04
N ALA A 168 5.89 15.97 -30.23
CA ALA A 168 6.86 16.15 -29.17
C ALA A 168 6.54 17.31 -28.22
N ALA A 169 5.97 18.41 -28.74
CA ALA A 169 5.62 19.58 -27.91
C ALA A 169 4.41 19.29 -27.00
N ARG A 170 3.40 18.59 -27.51
CA ARG A 170 2.25 18.16 -26.70
C ARG A 170 2.63 17.13 -25.66
N MET A 171 3.54 16.21 -25.98
CA MET A 171 4.11 15.27 -25.01
C MET A 171 4.93 16.00 -23.93
N ALA A 172 5.75 16.99 -24.30
CA ALA A 172 6.49 17.81 -23.35
C ALA A 172 5.58 18.58 -22.38
N LEU A 173 4.50 19.16 -22.91
CA LEU A 173 3.48 19.84 -22.09
C LEU A 173 2.80 18.84 -21.15
N ALA A 174 2.40 17.68 -21.64
CA ALA A 174 1.76 16.64 -20.83
C ALA A 174 2.68 16.14 -19.71
N ARG A 175 3.99 15.90 -19.98
CA ARG A 175 4.99 15.54 -18.95
C ARG A 175 5.07 16.60 -17.85
N PHE A 176 5.16 17.88 -18.25
CA PHE A 176 5.23 18.99 -17.30
C PHE A 176 3.96 19.09 -16.45
N MET A 177 2.78 18.95 -17.06
CA MET A 177 1.50 18.93 -16.34
C MET A 177 1.44 17.77 -15.32
N VAL A 178 1.82 16.56 -15.72
CA VAL A 178 1.85 15.39 -14.82
C VAL A 178 2.84 15.59 -13.68
N GLY A 179 4.05 16.08 -13.99
CA GLY A 179 5.06 16.36 -12.96
C GLY A 179 4.66 17.46 -11.98
N SER A 180 3.79 18.37 -12.40
CA SER A 180 3.21 19.45 -11.60
C SER A 180 1.87 19.09 -10.95
N GLU A 181 1.47 17.81 -11.03
CA GLU A 181 0.19 17.27 -10.50
C GLU A 181 -1.08 17.92 -11.13
N LEU A 182 -0.97 18.52 -12.30
CA LEU A 182 -2.09 19.01 -13.12
C LEU A 182 -2.71 17.86 -13.93
N ALA A 183 -3.27 16.89 -13.18
CA ALA A 183 -3.69 15.62 -13.73
C ALA A 183 -4.83 15.71 -14.77
N PHE A 184 -5.83 16.53 -14.50
CA PHE A 184 -7.00 16.67 -15.37
C PHE A 184 -6.64 17.35 -16.70
N GLU A 185 -5.80 18.37 -16.63
CA GLU A 185 -5.28 19.08 -17.81
C GLU A 185 -4.41 18.14 -18.66
N ALA A 186 -3.53 17.38 -18.02
CA ALA A 186 -2.71 16.39 -18.70
C ALA A 186 -3.55 15.32 -19.41
N ILE A 187 -4.60 14.79 -18.76
CA ILE A 187 -5.54 13.84 -19.36
C ILE A 187 -6.22 14.46 -20.59
N GLY A 188 -6.59 15.75 -20.53
CA GLY A 188 -7.19 16.48 -21.64
C GLY A 188 -6.27 16.49 -22.87
N VAL A 189 -5.00 16.89 -22.68
CA VAL A 189 -3.98 16.95 -23.74
C VAL A 189 -3.72 15.55 -24.32
N LEU A 190 -3.52 14.54 -23.45
CA LEU A 190 -3.23 13.16 -23.90
C LEU A 190 -4.41 12.52 -24.62
N ASN A 191 -5.66 12.76 -24.18
CA ASN A 191 -6.83 12.25 -24.88
C ASN A 191 -7.06 12.94 -26.23
N ALA A 192 -6.74 14.23 -26.37
CA ALA A 192 -6.77 14.90 -27.65
C ALA A 192 -5.73 14.29 -28.60
N LEU A 193 -4.50 14.11 -28.10
CA LEU A 193 -3.42 13.49 -28.86
C LEU A 193 -3.78 12.08 -29.33
N ALA A 194 -4.35 11.22 -28.48
CA ALA A 194 -4.76 9.87 -28.85
C ALA A 194 -5.88 9.81 -29.90
N ARG A 195 -6.72 10.84 -29.98
CA ARG A 195 -7.76 10.93 -31.02
C ARG A 195 -7.20 11.33 -32.38
N GLU A 196 -6.22 12.20 -32.38
CA GLU A 196 -5.57 12.69 -33.61
C GLU A 196 -4.51 11.70 -34.11
N HIS A 197 -3.80 11.05 -33.18
CA HIS A 197 -2.71 10.10 -33.38
C HIS A 197 -2.97 8.79 -32.63
N PRO A 198 -3.86 7.91 -33.16
CA PRO A 198 -4.19 6.63 -32.49
C PRO A 198 -3.01 5.70 -32.29
N GLU A 199 -1.97 5.81 -33.12
CA GLU A 199 -0.70 5.07 -33.02
C GLU A 199 0.02 5.30 -31.69
N MET A 200 -0.18 6.48 -31.05
CA MET A 200 0.36 6.76 -29.73
C MET A 200 -0.13 5.81 -28.64
N LEU A 201 -1.23 5.11 -28.89
CA LEU A 201 -1.73 4.09 -27.96
C LEU A 201 -0.82 2.86 -27.87
N ASP A 202 0.09 2.66 -28.81
CA ASP A 202 1.09 1.60 -28.81
C ASP A 202 2.44 2.08 -28.26
N ASP A 203 2.58 3.38 -27.99
CA ASP A 203 3.78 3.96 -27.40
C ASP A 203 3.80 3.76 -25.87
N PRO A 204 4.85 3.11 -25.30
CA PRO A 204 4.91 2.81 -23.88
C PRO A 204 5.02 4.08 -23.00
N GLU A 205 5.71 5.12 -23.45
CA GLU A 205 5.82 6.37 -22.69
C GLU A 205 4.48 7.10 -22.63
N PHE A 206 3.77 7.17 -23.77
CA PHE A 206 2.44 7.76 -23.82
C PHE A 206 1.46 7.05 -22.87
N ARG A 207 1.41 5.72 -22.94
CA ARG A 207 0.57 4.91 -22.06
C ARG A 207 0.92 5.12 -20.60
N GLY A 208 2.21 5.07 -20.27
CA GLY A 208 2.71 5.30 -18.93
C GLY A 208 2.32 6.68 -18.41
N LEU A 209 2.58 7.74 -19.19
CA LEU A 209 2.27 9.12 -18.81
C LEU A 209 0.76 9.33 -18.56
N ARG A 210 -0.10 8.76 -19.44
CA ARG A 210 -1.54 8.86 -19.27
C ARG A 210 -2.03 8.03 -18.07
N GLY A 211 -1.47 6.86 -17.84
CA GLY A 211 -1.73 6.04 -16.66
C GLY A 211 -1.39 6.78 -15.37
N VAL A 212 -0.23 7.46 -15.32
CA VAL A 212 0.14 8.30 -14.17
C VAL A 212 -0.85 9.43 -13.95
N ALA A 213 -1.20 10.18 -15.01
CA ALA A 213 -2.19 11.27 -14.92
C ALA A 213 -3.54 10.77 -14.39
N ARG A 214 -4.02 9.62 -14.87
CA ARG A 214 -5.26 8.99 -14.41
C ARG A 214 -5.17 8.53 -12.96
N THR A 215 -4.02 8.00 -12.53
CA THR A 215 -3.77 7.62 -11.13
C THR A 215 -3.86 8.83 -10.20
N LEU A 216 -3.23 9.95 -10.57
CA LEU A 216 -3.31 11.22 -9.84
C LEU A 216 -4.75 11.76 -9.77
N ALA A 217 -5.51 11.62 -10.86
CA ALA A 217 -6.93 11.99 -10.91
C ALA A 217 -7.86 10.98 -10.21
N ARG A 218 -7.33 9.93 -9.58
CA ARG A 218 -8.06 8.81 -8.94
C ARG A 218 -8.98 8.03 -9.90
N ARG A 219 -8.69 8.07 -11.20
CA ARG A 219 -9.41 7.31 -12.25
C ARG A 219 -8.78 5.93 -12.42
N TYR A 220 -8.84 5.13 -11.37
CA TYR A 220 -8.02 3.93 -11.18
C TYR A 220 -8.27 2.85 -12.26
N ALA A 221 -9.52 2.58 -12.62
CA ALA A 221 -9.85 1.60 -13.65
C ALA A 221 -9.27 1.99 -15.03
N GLU A 222 -9.30 3.28 -15.35
CA GLU A 222 -8.73 3.78 -16.61
C GLU A 222 -7.19 3.79 -16.56
N ALA A 223 -6.60 4.07 -15.39
CA ALA A 223 -5.16 4.00 -15.19
C ALA A 223 -4.65 2.57 -15.37
N ASP A 224 -5.33 1.58 -14.80
CA ASP A 224 -4.99 0.17 -14.97
C ASP A 224 -5.04 -0.29 -16.43
N THR A 225 -6.02 0.21 -17.19
CA THR A 225 -6.11 -0.06 -18.64
C THR A 225 -4.87 0.44 -19.42
N ASP A 226 -4.29 1.59 -19.01
CA ASP A 226 -3.07 2.09 -19.63
C ASP A 226 -1.85 1.27 -19.22
N PHE A 227 -1.66 1.03 -17.94
CA PHE A 227 -0.50 0.28 -17.42
C PHE A 227 -0.51 -1.21 -17.80
N SER A 228 -1.67 -1.79 -18.07
CA SER A 228 -1.83 -3.17 -18.52
C SER A 228 -1.67 -3.32 -20.02
N SER A 229 -1.33 -2.23 -20.75
CA SER A 229 -1.02 -2.31 -22.18
C SER A 229 0.12 -3.30 -22.46
N PRO A 230 0.04 -4.11 -23.55
CA PRO A 230 1.15 -4.97 -23.96
C PRO A 230 2.48 -4.26 -24.09
N ALA A 231 2.48 -2.97 -24.48
CA ALA A 231 3.67 -2.13 -24.59
C ALA A 231 4.39 -1.91 -23.23
N LEU A 232 3.70 -2.10 -22.09
CA LEU A 232 4.21 -1.92 -20.74
C LEU A 232 4.27 -3.24 -19.92
N ALA A 233 4.00 -4.39 -20.54
CA ALA A 233 3.85 -5.66 -19.83
C ALA A 233 5.09 -6.06 -19.00
N ASP A 234 6.29 -5.78 -19.53
CA ASP A 234 7.56 -6.11 -18.87
C ASP A 234 8.29 -4.87 -18.34
N ASP A 235 7.66 -3.71 -18.39
CA ASP A 235 8.24 -2.47 -17.91
C ASP A 235 8.23 -2.40 -16.37
N PRO A 236 9.42 -2.31 -15.71
CA PRO A 236 9.50 -2.29 -14.25
C PRO A 236 8.92 -1.03 -13.64
N SER A 237 8.95 0.12 -14.33
CA SER A 237 8.31 1.34 -13.85
C SER A 237 6.79 1.25 -13.85
N SER A 238 6.21 0.64 -14.89
CA SER A 238 4.77 0.33 -14.92
C SER A 238 4.36 -0.56 -13.74
N ALA A 239 5.19 -1.55 -13.39
CA ALA A 239 4.92 -2.41 -12.24
C ALA A 239 4.90 -1.63 -10.91
N LEU A 240 5.76 -0.61 -10.71
CA LEU A 240 5.70 0.26 -9.53
C LEU A 240 4.40 1.08 -9.47
N TRP A 241 3.99 1.66 -10.59
CA TRP A 241 2.74 2.42 -10.66
C TRP A 241 1.51 1.54 -10.42
N ARG A 242 1.50 0.34 -10.97
CA ARG A 242 0.45 -0.65 -10.71
C ARG A 242 0.45 -1.12 -9.25
N SER A 243 1.62 -1.26 -8.62
CA SER A 243 1.71 -1.55 -7.18
C SER A 243 1.05 -0.45 -6.34
N TYR A 244 1.34 0.81 -6.67
CA TYR A 244 0.70 1.95 -6.01
C TYR A 244 -0.83 1.93 -6.21
N LEU A 245 -1.28 1.72 -7.44
CA LEU A 245 -2.69 1.61 -7.81
C LEU A 245 -3.39 0.49 -7.03
N ALA A 246 -2.81 -0.73 -7.01
CA ALA A 246 -3.34 -1.88 -6.29
C ALA A 246 -3.46 -1.61 -4.77
N THR A 247 -2.51 -0.84 -4.20
CA THR A 247 -2.63 -0.42 -2.78
C THR A 247 -3.83 0.51 -2.58
N GLN A 248 -4.10 1.46 -3.50
CA GLN A 248 -5.27 2.34 -3.42
C GLN A 248 -6.59 1.56 -3.54
N LEU A 249 -6.57 0.44 -4.25
CA LEU A 249 -7.72 -0.46 -4.43
C LEU A 249 -7.80 -1.56 -3.36
N ALA A 250 -7.00 -1.49 -2.31
CA ALA A 250 -6.88 -2.50 -1.24
C ALA A 250 -6.51 -3.92 -1.73
N GLN A 251 -5.93 -4.05 -2.92
CA GLN A 251 -5.43 -5.30 -3.49
C GLN A 251 -4.00 -5.57 -3.01
N TYR A 252 -3.82 -5.70 -1.69
CA TYR A 252 -2.53 -5.63 -1.03
C TYR A 252 -1.55 -6.74 -1.44
N ALA A 253 -2.02 -7.96 -1.66
CA ALA A 253 -1.17 -9.06 -2.10
C ALA A 253 -0.61 -8.82 -3.52
N GLU A 254 -1.44 -8.30 -4.42
CA GLU A 254 -1.03 -7.91 -5.77
C GLU A 254 -0.07 -6.71 -5.73
N ALA A 255 -0.37 -5.70 -4.91
CA ALA A 255 0.50 -4.54 -4.71
C ALA A 255 1.93 -4.95 -4.34
N ARG A 256 2.07 -5.87 -3.39
CA ARG A 256 3.35 -6.44 -2.95
C ARG A 256 4.10 -7.14 -4.09
N ALA A 257 3.42 -8.00 -4.82
CA ALA A 257 4.02 -8.73 -5.95
C ALA A 257 4.50 -7.76 -7.05
N LEU A 258 3.71 -6.75 -7.36
CA LEU A 258 4.04 -5.73 -8.35
C LEU A 258 5.20 -4.83 -7.91
N PHE A 259 5.27 -4.46 -6.62
CA PHE A 259 6.41 -3.69 -6.10
C PHE A 259 7.73 -4.45 -6.30
N VAL A 260 7.72 -5.75 -6.01
CA VAL A 260 8.89 -6.62 -6.22
C VAL A 260 9.30 -6.66 -7.70
N LYS A 261 8.33 -6.77 -8.62
CA LYS A 261 8.59 -6.72 -10.08
C LYS A 261 9.18 -5.38 -10.50
N GLY A 262 8.75 -4.29 -9.85
CA GLY A 262 9.15 -2.93 -10.21
C GLY A 262 10.39 -2.40 -9.48
N VAL A 263 10.97 -3.13 -8.52
CA VAL A 263 12.04 -2.63 -7.64
C VAL A 263 13.27 -2.12 -8.41
N GLU A 264 13.56 -2.64 -9.59
CA GLU A 264 14.68 -2.21 -10.42
C GLU A 264 14.52 -0.75 -10.90
N ALA A 265 13.28 -0.30 -11.13
CA ALA A 265 12.99 1.08 -11.51
C ALA A 265 12.93 2.04 -10.32
N TYR A 266 12.81 1.54 -9.08
CA TYR A 266 12.63 2.37 -7.88
C TYR A 266 13.74 3.42 -7.72
N GLY A 267 15.00 3.02 -7.95
CA GLY A 267 16.16 3.91 -7.85
C GLY A 267 16.11 5.13 -8.78
N LEU A 268 15.41 5.01 -9.91
CA LEU A 268 15.29 6.05 -10.94
C LEU A 268 14.15 7.05 -10.66
N MET A 269 13.29 6.78 -9.67
CA MET A 269 12.17 7.64 -9.34
C MET A 269 12.63 8.89 -8.56
N SER A 270 11.84 9.96 -8.64
CA SER A 270 12.07 11.15 -7.82
C SER A 270 11.92 10.84 -6.33
N PRO A 271 12.54 11.62 -5.40
CA PRO A 271 12.40 11.42 -3.96
C PRO A 271 10.93 11.33 -3.52
N LEU A 272 10.05 12.18 -4.06
CA LEU A 272 8.62 12.15 -3.77
C LEU A 272 7.98 10.81 -4.16
N TRP A 273 8.25 10.30 -5.35
CA TRP A 273 7.68 9.03 -5.80
C TRP A 273 8.32 7.83 -5.14
N LYS A 274 9.60 7.88 -4.78
CA LYS A 274 10.23 6.86 -3.93
C LYS A 274 9.51 6.76 -2.58
N SER A 275 9.26 7.89 -1.91
CA SER A 275 8.51 7.92 -0.66
C SER A 275 7.10 7.35 -0.83
N ARG A 276 6.35 7.79 -1.84
CA ARG A 276 4.98 7.34 -2.12
C ARG A 276 4.91 5.83 -2.41
N PHE A 277 5.80 5.28 -3.23
CA PHE A 277 5.84 3.85 -3.53
C PHE A 277 6.24 3.01 -2.32
N ALA A 278 7.28 3.42 -1.58
CA ALA A 278 7.71 2.71 -0.39
C ALA A 278 6.63 2.75 0.71
N ARG A 279 5.97 3.88 0.91
CA ARG A 279 4.84 4.03 1.84
C ARG A 279 3.65 3.15 1.45
N ALA A 280 3.31 3.10 0.16
CA ALA A 280 2.23 2.24 -0.33
C ALA A 280 2.54 0.76 -0.12
N ASP A 281 3.78 0.31 -0.43
CA ASP A 281 4.19 -1.07 -0.17
C ASP A 281 4.28 -1.37 1.33
N ALA A 282 4.66 -0.40 2.18
CA ALA A 282 4.61 -0.54 3.64
C ALA A 282 3.17 -0.76 4.13
N GLN A 283 2.21 -0.01 3.60
CA GLN A 283 0.78 -0.19 3.89
C GLN A 283 0.29 -1.57 3.46
N ALA A 284 0.65 -2.01 2.26
CA ALA A 284 0.29 -3.34 1.75
C ALA A 284 0.95 -4.46 2.57
N ALA A 285 2.20 -4.29 2.99
CA ALA A 285 2.90 -5.23 3.86
C ALA A 285 2.22 -5.35 5.23
N LEU A 286 1.83 -4.22 5.82
CA LEU A 286 1.10 -4.19 7.08
C LEU A 286 -0.24 -4.92 6.96
N ALA A 287 -1.01 -4.64 5.91
CA ALA A 287 -2.31 -5.27 5.65
C ALA A 287 -2.21 -6.79 5.40
N THR A 288 -1.09 -7.27 4.86
CA THR A 288 -0.82 -8.70 4.66
C THR A 288 -0.10 -9.37 5.84
N GLY A 289 0.10 -8.65 6.96
CA GLY A 289 0.72 -9.17 8.19
C GLY A 289 2.25 -9.29 8.13
N ASP A 290 2.91 -8.72 7.12
CA ASP A 290 4.38 -8.68 7.02
C ASP A 290 4.93 -7.44 7.73
N LEU A 291 5.01 -7.49 9.06
CA LEU A 291 5.51 -6.37 9.87
C LEU A 291 6.96 -6.00 9.57
N VAL A 292 7.81 -6.98 9.30
CA VAL A 292 9.23 -6.75 9.00
C VAL A 292 9.39 -6.05 7.65
N GLY A 293 8.62 -6.48 6.64
CA GLY A 293 8.56 -5.79 5.35
C GLY A 293 8.01 -4.37 5.48
N ALA A 294 6.94 -4.19 6.27
CA ALA A 294 6.35 -2.88 6.51
C ALA A 294 7.37 -1.91 7.15
N GLU A 295 8.13 -2.36 8.17
CA GLU A 295 9.18 -1.55 8.80
C GLU A 295 10.30 -1.17 7.82
N ALA A 296 10.77 -2.12 7.02
CA ALA A 296 11.82 -1.85 6.05
C ALA A 296 11.35 -0.81 5.01
N ARG A 297 10.13 -0.95 4.49
CA ARG A 297 9.58 -0.02 3.49
C ARG A 297 9.29 1.36 4.05
N ILE A 298 8.72 1.45 5.25
CA ILE A 298 8.44 2.76 5.83
C ILE A 298 9.72 3.52 6.20
N ARG A 299 10.79 2.82 6.55
CA ARG A 299 12.11 3.42 6.74
C ARG A 299 12.61 4.05 5.44
N MET A 300 12.53 3.32 4.31
CA MET A 300 12.89 3.84 2.98
C MET A 300 12.08 5.10 2.64
N ALA A 301 10.76 5.12 2.91
CA ALA A 301 9.93 6.29 2.66
C ALA A 301 10.35 7.50 3.49
N LEU A 302 10.71 7.30 4.76
CA LEU A 302 11.09 8.36 5.70
C LEU A 302 12.51 8.89 5.49
N GLU A 303 13.39 8.14 4.82
CA GLU A 303 14.74 8.57 4.46
C GLU A 303 14.75 9.57 3.28
N GLU A 304 13.69 9.57 2.47
CA GLU A 304 13.58 10.49 1.35
C GLU A 304 13.30 11.93 1.80
N LYS A 305 13.94 12.88 1.14
CA LYS A 305 13.73 14.31 1.40
C LYS A 305 12.53 14.80 0.60
N VAL A 306 11.37 14.81 1.23
CA VAL A 306 10.09 15.20 0.65
C VAL A 306 9.43 16.31 1.46
N ASP A 307 8.33 16.85 0.93
CA ASP A 307 7.55 17.85 1.62
C ASP A 307 6.98 17.34 2.98
N PRO A 308 6.61 18.25 3.89
CA PRO A 308 6.10 17.88 5.21
C PRO A 308 4.83 17.03 5.17
N GLU A 309 3.98 17.22 4.16
CA GLU A 309 2.73 16.47 4.06
C GLU A 309 2.98 14.99 3.76
N GLU A 310 3.86 14.68 2.79
CA GLU A 310 4.23 13.29 2.49
C GLU A 310 5.01 12.65 3.65
N GLN A 311 5.84 13.43 4.38
CA GLN A 311 6.48 12.96 5.61
C GLN A 311 5.45 12.56 6.68
N LEU A 312 4.41 13.35 6.87
CA LEU A 312 3.34 13.02 7.82
C LEU A 312 2.55 11.77 7.39
N ARG A 313 2.26 11.62 6.09
CA ARG A 313 1.63 10.40 5.54
C ARG A 313 2.47 9.14 5.81
N ALA A 314 3.78 9.23 5.66
CA ALA A 314 4.67 8.13 5.98
C ALA A 314 4.69 7.83 7.49
N ARG A 315 4.71 8.86 8.34
CA ARG A 315 4.65 8.70 9.80
C ARG A 315 3.33 8.09 10.29
N LEU A 316 2.22 8.35 9.61
CA LEU A 316 0.94 7.69 9.90
C LEU A 316 1.06 6.16 9.74
N ILE A 317 1.66 5.70 8.64
CA ILE A 317 1.89 4.26 8.46
C ILE A 317 2.88 3.72 9.51
N GLN A 318 3.92 4.48 9.86
CA GLN A 318 4.84 4.13 10.94
C GLN A 318 4.10 3.96 12.28
N ALA A 319 3.18 4.87 12.61
CA ALA A 319 2.37 4.77 13.82
C ALA A 319 1.52 3.48 13.85
N ARG A 320 0.91 3.15 12.72
CA ARG A 320 0.14 1.89 12.57
C ARG A 320 1.03 0.67 12.76
N ILE A 321 2.24 0.64 12.21
CA ILE A 321 3.20 -0.45 12.42
C ILE A 321 3.54 -0.60 13.91
N ILE A 322 3.88 0.50 14.59
CA ILE A 322 4.19 0.53 16.04
C ILE A 322 2.99 0.02 16.86
N GLU A 323 1.79 0.38 16.46
CA GLU A 323 0.56 -0.09 17.10
C GLU A 323 0.37 -1.61 16.92
N PHE A 324 0.54 -2.14 15.71
CA PHE A 324 0.45 -3.58 15.43
C PHE A 324 1.50 -4.40 16.19
N GLN A 325 2.63 -3.80 16.55
CA GLN A 325 3.64 -4.39 17.43
C GLN A 325 3.21 -4.42 18.91
N GLY A 326 2.04 -3.87 19.24
CA GLY A 326 1.52 -3.80 20.61
C GLY A 326 1.97 -2.57 21.40
N HIS A 327 2.76 -1.67 20.81
CA HIS A 327 3.29 -0.48 21.48
C HIS A 327 2.33 0.72 21.40
N LYS A 328 1.08 0.55 21.91
CA LYS A 328 0.00 1.56 21.81
C LYS A 328 0.39 2.94 22.35
N ASP A 329 1.12 3.00 23.47
CA ASP A 329 1.56 4.30 24.04
C ASP A 329 2.54 5.04 23.12
N ARG A 330 3.41 4.33 22.43
CA ARG A 330 4.35 4.92 21.46
C ARG A 330 3.61 5.36 20.19
N ALA A 331 2.71 4.53 19.68
CA ALA A 331 1.87 4.87 18.55
C ALA A 331 1.02 6.12 18.82
N LEU A 332 0.41 6.20 20.02
CA LEU A 332 -0.40 7.35 20.44
C LEU A 332 0.38 8.66 20.42
N LYS A 333 1.68 8.67 20.79
CA LYS A 333 2.52 9.88 20.70
C LYS A 333 2.65 10.36 19.27
N VAL A 334 2.82 9.44 18.32
CA VAL A 334 2.93 9.78 16.89
C VAL A 334 1.60 10.28 16.34
N TYR A 335 0.49 9.57 16.61
CA TYR A 335 -0.86 9.99 16.19
C TYR A 335 -1.20 11.38 16.74
N ASN A 336 -0.91 11.66 18.00
CA ASN A 336 -1.16 12.98 18.59
C ASN A 336 -0.34 14.09 17.91
N ALA A 337 0.90 13.81 17.52
CA ALA A 337 1.71 14.79 16.80
C ALA A 337 1.14 15.09 15.40
N ILE A 338 0.64 14.07 14.68
CA ILE A 338 0.02 14.26 13.37
C ILE A 338 -1.36 14.93 13.50
N ALA A 339 -2.14 14.60 14.53
CA ALA A 339 -3.45 15.19 14.79
C ALA A 339 -3.44 16.72 14.94
N THR A 340 -2.27 17.31 15.22
CA THR A 340 -2.08 18.77 15.27
C THR A 340 -1.71 19.40 13.93
N ALA A 341 -1.56 18.60 12.87
CA ALA A 341 -1.21 19.11 11.55
C ALA A 341 -2.34 19.97 10.97
N PRO A 342 -2.00 21.06 10.24
CA PRO A 342 -3.01 21.96 9.64
C PRO A 342 -3.68 21.37 8.40
N VAL A 343 -3.46 20.08 8.11
CA VAL A 343 -4.01 19.35 6.96
C VAL A 343 -5.05 18.37 7.46
N GLU A 344 -6.33 18.70 7.26
CA GLU A 344 -7.46 17.93 7.81
C GLU A 344 -7.49 16.47 7.31
N SER A 345 -7.11 16.23 6.05
CA SER A 345 -7.04 14.87 5.47
C SER A 345 -6.01 13.95 6.16
N LEU A 346 -5.10 14.53 6.93
CA LEU A 346 -4.14 13.79 7.75
C LEU A 346 -4.57 13.78 9.20
N SER A 347 -4.98 14.93 9.75
CA SER A 347 -5.31 15.03 11.17
C SER A 347 -6.57 14.24 11.54
N ALA A 348 -7.57 14.16 10.67
CA ALA A 348 -8.83 13.49 10.99
C ALA A 348 -8.69 11.98 11.27
N PRO A 349 -8.01 11.17 10.43
CA PRO A 349 -7.77 9.76 10.73
C PRO A 349 -6.98 9.55 12.03
N ASP A 350 -6.01 10.45 12.31
CA ASP A 350 -5.18 10.36 13.49
C ASP A 350 -5.94 10.74 14.78
N VAL A 351 -6.82 11.72 14.72
CA VAL A 351 -7.75 12.06 15.83
C VAL A 351 -8.65 10.88 16.13
N LEU A 352 -9.20 10.24 15.09
CA LEU A 352 -10.04 9.03 15.25
C LEU A 352 -9.25 7.93 15.97
N ARG A 353 -8.09 7.56 15.44
CA ARG A 353 -7.31 6.44 15.98
C ARG A 353 -6.73 6.74 17.37
N ALA A 354 -6.21 7.93 17.59
CA ALA A 354 -5.74 8.37 18.91
C ALA A 354 -6.84 8.31 19.97
N THR A 355 -8.07 8.70 19.61
CA THR A 355 -9.22 8.64 20.53
C THR A 355 -9.61 7.20 20.85
N GLN A 356 -9.62 6.29 19.86
CA GLN A 356 -9.85 4.87 20.07
C GLN A 356 -8.80 4.27 21.01
N ILE A 357 -7.51 4.53 20.78
CA ILE A 357 -6.41 4.03 21.63
C ILE A 357 -6.53 4.56 23.05
N ARG A 358 -6.83 5.85 23.24
CA ARG A 358 -7.04 6.43 24.58
C ARG A 358 -8.19 5.77 25.33
N LEU A 359 -9.29 5.45 24.60
CA LEU A 359 -10.40 4.73 25.16
C LEU A 359 -10.01 3.30 25.56
N GLU A 360 -9.31 2.57 24.68
CA GLU A 360 -8.79 1.22 24.93
C GLU A 360 -7.85 1.16 26.14
N LEU A 361 -7.03 2.20 26.34
CA LEU A 361 -6.11 2.35 27.48
C LEU A 361 -6.78 2.92 28.74
N GLY A 362 -8.08 3.21 28.70
CA GLY A 362 -8.81 3.80 29.83
C GLY A 362 -8.40 5.24 30.19
N GLN A 363 -7.70 5.94 29.28
CA GLN A 363 -7.23 7.33 29.50
C GLN A 363 -8.35 8.37 29.35
N ILE A 364 -9.43 8.00 28.66
CA ILE A 364 -10.63 8.83 28.51
C ILE A 364 -11.89 7.99 28.77
N LYS A 365 -12.97 8.66 29.18
CA LYS A 365 -14.26 8.01 29.39
C LYS A 365 -15.01 7.85 28.06
N PRO A 366 -15.90 6.83 27.92
CA PRO A 366 -16.70 6.64 26.71
C PRO A 366 -17.50 7.87 26.26
N VAL A 367 -17.99 8.68 27.20
CA VAL A 367 -18.69 9.94 26.87
C VAL A 367 -17.78 10.93 26.18
N GLN A 368 -16.53 11.10 26.66
CA GLN A 368 -15.56 11.99 26.06
C GLN A 368 -15.13 11.52 24.65
N ALA A 369 -14.99 10.20 24.45
CA ALA A 369 -14.71 9.63 23.14
C ALA A 369 -15.88 9.87 22.17
N ALA A 370 -17.13 9.70 22.64
CA ALA A 370 -18.32 9.97 21.83
C ALA A 370 -18.40 11.43 21.36
N GLU A 371 -18.06 12.39 22.21
CA GLU A 371 -18.00 13.82 21.84
C GLU A 371 -16.97 14.09 20.75
N VAL A 372 -15.79 13.42 20.82
CA VAL A 372 -14.75 13.58 19.78
C VAL A 372 -15.23 12.99 18.46
N PHE A 373 -15.81 11.80 18.47
CA PHE A 373 -16.31 11.14 17.24
C PHE A 373 -17.51 11.89 16.64
N ASP A 374 -18.40 12.43 17.48
CA ASP A 374 -19.52 13.25 17.02
C ASP A 374 -19.05 14.54 16.36
N ASN A 375 -18.05 15.20 16.93
CA ASN A 375 -17.43 16.36 16.31
C ASN A 375 -16.72 16.02 15.00
N LEU A 376 -16.00 14.88 14.96
CA LEU A 376 -15.19 14.46 13.81
C LEU A 376 -16.07 14.20 12.58
N ARG A 377 -17.21 13.54 12.70
CA ARG A 377 -18.15 13.29 11.58
C ARG A 377 -18.72 14.55 10.93
N TYR A 378 -18.63 15.70 11.58
CA TYR A 378 -19.01 16.99 10.99
C TYR A 378 -17.82 17.73 10.38
N ARG A 379 -16.62 17.57 10.98
CA ARG A 379 -15.38 18.20 10.49
C ARG A 379 -14.85 17.55 9.23
N TRP A 380 -14.91 16.23 9.14
CA TRP A 380 -14.34 15.46 8.04
C TRP A 380 -15.39 14.59 7.36
N ARG A 381 -15.51 14.71 6.04
CA ARG A 381 -16.52 14.00 5.24
C ARG A 381 -15.95 13.50 3.93
N GLY A 382 -16.49 12.40 3.41
CA GLY A 382 -16.31 11.92 2.06
C GLY A 382 -15.33 10.76 1.91
N ASP A 383 -14.88 10.13 3.01
CA ASP A 383 -14.02 8.96 2.95
C ASP A 383 -14.30 7.93 4.05
N ALA A 384 -13.45 6.89 4.12
CA ALA A 384 -13.50 5.85 5.14
C ALA A 384 -13.47 6.39 6.59
N THR A 385 -12.75 7.49 6.84
CA THR A 385 -12.64 8.08 8.18
C THR A 385 -13.97 8.62 8.70
N GLU A 386 -14.82 9.18 7.81
CA GLU A 386 -16.18 9.56 8.17
C GLU A 386 -16.97 8.34 8.65
N LEU A 387 -16.96 7.26 7.85
CA LEU A 387 -17.71 6.05 8.14
C LEU A 387 -17.22 5.34 9.41
N GLU A 388 -15.92 5.25 9.60
CA GLU A 388 -15.30 4.69 10.80
C GLU A 388 -15.61 5.51 12.05
N SER A 389 -15.64 6.85 11.95
CA SER A 389 -16.01 7.74 13.07
C SER A 389 -17.45 7.53 13.50
N ILE A 390 -18.37 7.42 12.54
CA ILE A 390 -19.78 7.15 12.78
C ILE A 390 -19.98 5.76 13.36
N ARG A 391 -19.26 4.76 12.86
CA ARG A 391 -19.28 3.41 13.38
C ARG A 391 -18.83 3.36 14.83
N ALA A 392 -17.70 3.99 15.17
CA ALA A 392 -17.17 4.07 16.52
C ALA A 392 -18.16 4.77 17.48
N LEU A 393 -18.77 5.86 17.02
CA LEU A 393 -19.81 6.58 17.76
C LEU A 393 -21.03 5.70 18.02
N GLY A 394 -21.55 5.01 16.99
CA GLY A 394 -22.69 4.09 17.10
C GLY A 394 -22.43 2.97 18.11
N GLN A 395 -21.26 2.35 18.04
CA GLN A 395 -20.85 1.30 19.00
C GLN A 395 -20.78 1.82 20.44
N LEU A 396 -20.24 3.04 20.65
CA LEU A 396 -20.24 3.66 21.98
C LEU A 396 -21.66 3.94 22.50
N TYR A 397 -22.56 4.41 21.66
CA TYR A 397 -23.95 4.65 22.04
C TYR A 397 -24.66 3.35 22.39
N LEU A 398 -24.43 2.25 21.62
CA LEU A 398 -24.97 0.92 21.95
C LEU A 398 -24.47 0.45 23.32
N ALA A 399 -23.17 0.59 23.60
CA ALA A 399 -22.58 0.20 24.87
C ALA A 399 -23.11 1.03 26.06
N GLN A 400 -23.63 2.23 25.82
CA GLN A 400 -24.25 3.12 26.82
C GLN A 400 -25.77 2.94 26.94
N GLY A 401 -26.38 2.03 26.18
CA GLY A 401 -27.83 1.86 26.11
C GLY A 401 -28.59 3.00 25.38
N ARG A 402 -27.87 3.87 24.68
CA ARG A 402 -28.40 4.97 23.87
C ARG A 402 -28.78 4.49 22.49
N TYR A 403 -29.78 3.58 22.44
CA TYR A 403 -30.08 2.81 21.23
C TYR A 403 -30.59 3.67 20.06
N ARG A 404 -31.40 4.71 20.36
CA ARG A 404 -31.95 5.58 19.33
C ARG A 404 -30.83 6.33 18.62
N GLU A 405 -29.96 6.96 19.38
CA GLU A 405 -28.84 7.75 18.85
C GLU A 405 -27.83 6.85 18.12
N ALA A 406 -27.66 5.61 18.57
CA ALA A 406 -26.83 4.62 17.91
C ALA A 406 -27.36 4.27 16.52
N LEU A 407 -28.65 3.90 16.42
CA LEU A 407 -29.28 3.54 15.15
C LEU A 407 -29.36 4.74 14.19
N GLU A 408 -29.65 5.94 14.70
CA GLU A 408 -29.63 7.18 13.89
C GLU A 408 -28.25 7.47 13.33
N ALA A 409 -27.19 7.37 14.16
CA ALA A 409 -25.82 7.57 13.71
C ALA A 409 -25.44 6.58 12.60
N LEU A 410 -25.65 5.28 12.84
CA LEU A 410 -25.32 4.21 11.89
C LEU A 410 -26.10 4.34 10.57
N ARG A 411 -27.41 4.67 10.64
CA ARG A 411 -28.25 4.85 9.45
C ARG A 411 -27.83 6.02 8.59
N SER A 412 -27.33 7.11 9.19
CA SER A 412 -27.05 8.36 8.48
C SER A 412 -25.92 8.27 7.46
N ALA A 413 -25.02 7.29 7.59
CA ALA A 413 -23.81 7.20 6.81
C ALA A 413 -23.87 6.23 5.64
N GLY A 414 -24.62 5.13 5.74
CA GLY A 414 -24.67 4.10 4.70
C GLY A 414 -25.22 4.56 3.35
N VAL A 415 -25.95 5.68 3.34
CA VAL A 415 -26.55 6.25 2.12
C VAL A 415 -25.59 7.14 1.35
N ARG A 416 -24.54 7.68 2.00
CA ARG A 416 -23.69 8.72 1.40
C ARG A 416 -22.51 8.21 0.58
N LEU A 417 -21.94 7.08 0.97
CA LEU A 417 -20.73 6.51 0.38
C LEU A 417 -20.88 5.00 0.15
N PRO A 418 -21.87 4.56 -0.66
CA PRO A 418 -22.22 3.16 -0.79
C PRO A 418 -21.13 2.28 -1.40
N ASP A 419 -20.18 2.87 -2.12
CA ASP A 419 -19.12 2.15 -2.82
C ASP A 419 -17.91 1.82 -1.93
N LEU A 420 -17.88 2.33 -0.70
CA LEU A 420 -16.78 2.05 0.23
C LEU A 420 -17.04 0.75 1.02
N PRO A 421 -16.01 -0.09 1.25
CA PRO A 421 -16.12 -1.31 2.06
C PRO A 421 -16.67 -1.05 3.47
N GLU A 422 -16.29 0.09 4.06
CA GLU A 422 -16.73 0.54 5.39
C GLU A 422 -18.25 0.78 5.44
N ALA A 423 -18.88 1.16 4.33
CA ALA A 423 -20.33 1.32 4.26
C ALA A 423 -21.06 -0.01 4.41
N LEU A 424 -20.55 -1.08 3.80
CA LEU A 424 -21.09 -2.43 3.97
C LEU A 424 -20.98 -2.91 5.41
N GLN A 425 -19.83 -2.65 6.05
CA GLN A 425 -19.62 -3.00 7.44
C GLN A 425 -20.56 -2.21 8.37
N LEU A 426 -20.75 -0.93 8.11
CA LEU A 426 -21.64 -0.08 8.88
C LEU A 426 -23.10 -0.51 8.74
N GLN A 427 -23.54 -0.90 7.54
CA GLN A 427 -24.88 -1.47 7.32
C GLN A 427 -25.04 -2.82 8.04
N ALA A 428 -24.00 -3.65 8.05
CA ALA A 428 -24.02 -4.91 8.82
C ALA A 428 -24.15 -4.65 10.33
N ASP A 429 -23.38 -3.67 10.86
CA ASP A 429 -23.45 -3.28 12.27
C ASP A 429 -24.83 -2.71 12.64
N LEU A 430 -25.44 -1.91 11.75
CA LEU A 430 -26.79 -1.38 11.92
C LEU A 430 -27.84 -2.50 12.01
N ASN A 431 -27.79 -3.45 11.08
CA ASN A 431 -28.69 -4.60 11.06
C ASN A 431 -28.48 -5.50 12.30
N ALA A 432 -27.22 -5.73 12.68
CA ALA A 432 -26.89 -6.53 13.87
C ALA A 432 -27.38 -5.85 15.16
N ALA A 433 -27.22 -4.54 15.28
CA ALA A 433 -27.71 -3.77 16.43
C ALA A 433 -29.25 -3.86 16.54
N PHE A 434 -29.96 -3.72 15.44
CA PHE A 434 -31.44 -3.85 15.42
C PHE A 434 -31.91 -5.26 15.78
N ARG A 435 -31.20 -6.29 15.26
CA ARG A 435 -31.49 -7.70 15.64
C ARG A 435 -31.24 -7.94 17.12
N ALA A 436 -30.11 -7.48 17.66
CA ALA A 436 -29.77 -7.62 19.07
C ALA A 436 -30.85 -6.98 19.97
N LEU A 437 -31.37 -5.82 19.59
CA LEU A 437 -32.40 -5.14 20.33
C LEU A 437 -33.72 -5.95 20.36
N PHE A 438 -34.25 -6.34 19.20
CA PHE A 438 -35.62 -6.83 19.07
C PHE A 438 -35.74 -8.36 18.91
N LEU A 439 -34.63 -9.06 18.60
CA LEU A 439 -34.61 -10.51 18.52
C LEU A 439 -33.91 -11.15 19.73
N ASP A 440 -32.78 -10.57 20.18
CA ASP A 440 -31.97 -11.14 21.28
C ASP A 440 -32.37 -10.56 22.66
N GLY A 441 -33.29 -9.56 22.71
CA GLY A 441 -33.86 -9.07 23.94
C GLY A 441 -33.15 -7.91 24.60
N HIS A 442 -32.20 -7.24 23.93
CA HIS A 442 -31.53 -6.07 24.50
C HIS A 442 -32.48 -4.87 24.72
N ALA A 443 -33.67 -4.87 24.06
CA ALA A 443 -34.71 -3.87 24.26
C ALA A 443 -35.66 -4.21 25.41
N ASP A 444 -35.61 -5.41 25.99
CA ASP A 444 -36.56 -5.88 27.03
C ASP A 444 -36.51 -5.03 28.34
N GLY A 445 -35.44 -4.25 28.53
CA GLY A 445 -35.28 -3.31 29.64
C GLY A 445 -35.78 -1.89 29.38
N LEU A 446 -36.26 -1.59 28.17
CA LEU A 446 -36.79 -0.28 27.81
C LEU A 446 -38.27 -0.15 28.24
N GLU A 447 -38.72 1.07 28.48
CA GLU A 447 -40.14 1.36 28.60
C GLU A 447 -40.89 0.90 27.34
N PRO A 448 -42.05 0.22 27.43
CA PRO A 448 -42.77 -0.34 26.29
C PRO A 448 -43.04 0.67 25.17
N THR A 449 -43.37 1.90 25.53
CA THR A 449 -43.62 2.97 24.56
C THR A 449 -42.34 3.39 23.83
N GLN A 450 -41.18 3.37 24.52
CA GLN A 450 -39.87 3.67 23.92
C GLN A 450 -39.41 2.55 22.98
N ALA A 451 -39.60 1.28 23.39
CA ALA A 451 -39.27 0.12 22.55
C ALA A 451 -40.10 0.12 21.26
N LEU A 452 -41.41 0.39 21.41
CA LEU A 452 -42.35 0.45 20.28
C LEU A 452 -41.96 1.59 19.31
N ALA A 453 -41.75 2.79 19.84
CA ALA A 453 -41.35 3.93 19.03
C ALA A 453 -39.99 3.66 18.29
N LEU A 454 -39.02 3.08 19.00
CA LEU A 454 -37.71 2.74 18.41
C LEU A 454 -37.86 1.70 17.27
N PHE A 455 -38.71 0.68 17.47
CA PHE A 455 -38.98 -0.31 16.42
C PHE A 455 -39.59 0.32 15.17
N PHE A 456 -40.65 1.15 15.35
CA PHE A 456 -41.32 1.76 14.20
C PHE A 456 -40.48 2.78 13.46
N ASP A 457 -39.62 3.51 14.16
CA ASP A 457 -38.69 4.49 13.53
C ASP A 457 -37.65 3.82 12.64
N PHE A 458 -37.37 2.53 12.88
CA PHE A 458 -36.34 1.75 12.14
C PHE A 458 -36.91 0.44 11.55
N LYS A 459 -38.22 0.37 11.33
CA LYS A 459 -38.93 -0.84 10.86
C LYS A 459 -38.40 -1.41 9.54
N GLU A 460 -37.79 -0.58 8.73
CA GLU A 460 -37.15 -0.98 7.47
C GLU A 460 -35.95 -1.94 7.67
N LEU A 461 -35.40 -2.01 8.90
CA LEU A 461 -34.36 -2.96 9.27
C LEU A 461 -34.85 -4.32 9.69
N ALA A 462 -36.19 -4.46 9.89
CA ALA A 462 -36.77 -5.73 10.25
C ALA A 462 -36.64 -6.73 9.08
N PRO A 463 -36.01 -7.91 9.31
CA PRO A 463 -35.88 -8.91 8.27
C PRO A 463 -37.22 -9.45 7.83
N LEU A 464 -37.34 -9.86 6.57
CA LEU A 464 -38.52 -10.57 6.07
C LEU A 464 -38.54 -12.00 6.60
N GLY A 465 -39.75 -12.52 6.92
CA GLY A 465 -39.96 -13.90 7.35
C GLY A 465 -39.96 -14.09 8.86
N ALA A 466 -39.63 -15.30 9.33
CA ALA A 466 -39.83 -15.75 10.70
C ALA A 466 -39.17 -14.87 11.78
N ASP A 467 -38.02 -14.32 11.52
CA ASP A 467 -37.29 -13.45 12.46
C ASP A 467 -38.03 -12.11 12.63
N GLY A 468 -38.52 -11.52 11.52
CA GLY A 468 -39.30 -10.28 11.58
C GLY A 468 -40.64 -10.49 12.31
N ASP A 469 -41.31 -11.59 12.04
CA ASP A 469 -42.54 -11.97 12.76
C ASP A 469 -42.29 -12.16 14.26
N LEU A 470 -41.16 -12.75 14.62
CA LEU A 470 -40.75 -12.93 16.01
C LEU A 470 -40.50 -11.59 16.72
N MET A 471 -39.80 -10.67 16.04
CA MET A 471 -39.58 -9.30 16.56
C MET A 471 -40.90 -8.60 16.87
N VAL A 472 -41.82 -8.62 15.91
CA VAL A 472 -43.19 -8.02 16.12
C VAL A 472 -43.94 -8.66 17.30
N ARG A 473 -43.89 -9.99 17.42
CA ARG A 473 -44.53 -10.70 18.56
C ARG A 473 -43.93 -10.33 19.91
N ARG A 474 -42.59 -10.08 19.96
CA ARG A 474 -41.91 -9.69 21.21
C ARG A 474 -42.28 -8.28 21.65
N ILE A 475 -42.46 -7.37 20.73
CA ILE A 475 -42.80 -5.96 21.03
C ILE A 475 -44.27 -5.83 21.50
N VAL A 476 -45.16 -6.72 21.05
CA VAL A 476 -46.60 -6.70 21.41
C VAL A 476 -46.86 -7.37 22.76
N LYS A 477 -45.94 -8.15 23.30
CA LYS A 477 -45.99 -8.75 24.63
C LYS A 477 -45.51 -7.81 25.71
#